data_7e8a62163459157169aa297a120ebf5c
#
_entry.id   7e8a62163459157169aa297a120ebf5c
#
_cell.length_a   1.000
_cell.length_b   1.000
_cell.length_c   1.000
_cell.angle_alpha   90.00
_cell.angle_beta   90.00
_cell.angle_gamma   90.00
#
_symmetry.space_group_name_H-M   'P 1'
#
loop_
_entity.id
_entity.type
_entity.pdbx_description
1 polymer ?
#
loop_
_entity_poly.entity_id
_entity_poly.type
_entity_poly.pdbx_seq_one_letter_code
_entity_poly.pdbx_strand_id
1 'polypeptide(L)'
;MKSTPVINLMFDNKKFNNVVVSKDSDLHHAMKKISKNNYGLVLVIDNDNNKVIGLVTDGDIRRFLLDHGDVNVLVTECMINEFSFVRAGCPREYIIKLLDYNVHFIPVLDSEGCLVDLVSSGYNHQKSHEVSRARTPARISLAGGGTDFTQYFMDQGGAGLSCTIAKYSHAVLRKRKDQKIKIYSHDYKQKIEIERIENIKYDGKLDLIKSGIKLLKPEFGFDLEVGCDFPPASGLGGSASLLASVIGCLNEFREPRLDRYEIAEYAFESERIELKIAGGWQDQYSTVFGGFNYLEFDRQHNVVMPLRLEPDNIRELEESFILCHTKQTHLGGTIQEDNCGSGTFTKK
;
A
#
# COMPACT_ATOMS: atom_id res chain seq x y z
N MET A 1 -15.59 -24.43 -9.60
CA MET A 1 -16.05 -23.87 -8.31
C MET A 1 -14.82 -23.52 -7.49
N LYS A 2 -14.39 -22.27 -7.49
CA LYS A 2 -13.26 -21.80 -6.67
C LYS A 2 -13.83 -21.29 -5.35
N SER A 3 -13.44 -21.93 -4.27
CA SER A 3 -13.81 -21.58 -2.90
C SER A 3 -13.32 -20.17 -2.58
N THR A 4 -14.26 -19.29 -2.29
CA THR A 4 -14.02 -17.97 -1.68
C THR A 4 -13.27 -18.17 -0.36
N PRO A 5 -12.23 -17.41 -0.05
CA PRO A 5 -11.53 -17.55 1.22
C PRO A 5 -12.49 -17.24 2.37
N VAL A 6 -12.78 -18.26 3.16
CA VAL A 6 -13.48 -18.14 4.43
C VAL A 6 -12.63 -17.23 5.32
N ILE A 7 -13.19 -16.12 5.75
CA ILE A 7 -12.57 -15.25 6.75
C ILE A 7 -12.52 -16.04 8.06
N ASN A 8 -11.34 -16.54 8.42
CA ASN A 8 -11.11 -17.19 9.70
C ASN A 8 -11.12 -16.12 10.80
N LEU A 9 -12.22 -16.02 11.50
CA LEU A 9 -12.42 -15.13 12.63
C LEU A 9 -11.99 -15.87 13.91
N MET A 10 -10.78 -15.60 14.38
CA MET A 10 -10.40 -15.94 15.76
C MET A 10 -10.89 -14.83 16.69
N PHE A 11 -11.70 -15.22 17.66
CA PHE A 11 -12.22 -14.35 18.73
C PHE A 11 -11.07 -13.80 19.58
N ASP A 12 -10.79 -12.51 19.46
CA ASP A 12 -9.99 -11.79 20.45
C ASP A 12 -10.91 -10.80 21.19
N ASN A 13 -11.36 -11.19 22.36
CA ASN A 13 -12.23 -10.39 23.26
C ASN A 13 -11.64 -9.00 23.60
N LYS A 14 -10.35 -8.78 23.39
CA LYS A 14 -9.71 -7.47 23.60
C LYS A 14 -10.01 -6.46 22.48
N LYS A 15 -10.35 -6.93 21.28
CA LYS A 15 -10.55 -6.07 20.09
C LYS A 15 -11.78 -5.17 20.19
N PHE A 16 -12.84 -5.62 20.88
CA PHE A 16 -14.12 -4.90 20.94
C PHE A 16 -14.41 -4.24 22.28
N ASN A 17 -13.48 -4.30 23.23
CA ASN A 17 -13.70 -3.73 24.59
C ASN A 17 -14.11 -2.24 24.60
N ASN A 18 -13.68 -1.47 23.61
CA ASN A 18 -14.05 -0.06 23.50
C ASN A 18 -15.33 0.18 22.66
N VAL A 19 -15.89 -0.86 22.03
CA VAL A 19 -17.04 -0.75 21.11
C VAL A 19 -18.30 -1.38 21.71
N VAL A 20 -18.18 -2.24 22.71
CA VAL A 20 -19.31 -2.89 23.36
C VAL A 20 -19.50 -2.39 24.78
N VAL A 21 -20.74 -2.27 25.22
CA VAL A 21 -21.14 -2.00 26.61
C VAL A 21 -22.18 -3.00 27.06
N SER A 22 -22.19 -3.32 28.35
CA SER A 22 -23.23 -4.14 28.94
C SER A 22 -24.59 -3.41 28.95
N LYS A 23 -25.71 -4.13 28.86
CA LYS A 23 -27.05 -3.59 29.04
C LYS A 23 -27.25 -2.90 30.41
N ASP A 24 -26.47 -3.33 31.41
CA ASP A 24 -26.53 -2.82 32.77
C ASP A 24 -25.59 -1.60 33.02
N SER A 25 -24.90 -1.15 31.97
CA SER A 25 -24.04 0.04 32.04
C SER A 25 -24.88 1.32 32.01
N ASP A 26 -24.38 2.36 32.67
CA ASP A 26 -24.93 3.70 32.54
C ASP A 26 -24.50 4.41 31.27
N LEU A 27 -25.22 5.47 30.92
CA LEU A 27 -24.97 6.25 29.72
C LEU A 27 -23.61 6.95 29.77
N HIS A 28 -23.14 7.34 30.96
CA HIS A 28 -21.82 7.94 31.15
C HIS A 28 -20.68 6.98 30.79
N HIS A 29 -20.81 5.67 31.06
CA HIS A 29 -19.86 4.66 30.68
C HIS A 29 -19.84 4.49 29.15
N ALA A 30 -21.02 4.48 28.50
CA ALA A 30 -21.14 4.45 27.04
C ALA A 30 -20.44 5.64 26.36
N MET A 31 -20.67 6.87 26.89
CA MET A 31 -19.99 8.08 26.38
C MET A 31 -18.47 8.00 26.48
N LYS A 32 -17.95 7.51 27.63
CA LYS A 32 -16.49 7.30 27.78
C LYS A 32 -15.91 6.33 26.74
N LYS A 33 -16.64 5.27 26.38
CA LYS A 33 -16.21 4.33 25.36
C LYS A 33 -16.30 4.94 23.96
N ILE A 34 -17.36 5.66 23.63
CA ILE A 34 -17.53 6.38 22.36
C ILE A 34 -16.37 7.36 22.15
N SER A 35 -16.01 8.14 23.18
CA SER A 35 -14.89 9.09 23.10
C SER A 35 -13.52 8.43 22.88
N LYS A 36 -13.37 7.15 23.20
CA LYS A 36 -12.10 6.40 23.05
C LYS A 36 -12.01 5.60 21.76
N ASN A 37 -13.14 5.25 21.14
CA ASN A 37 -13.16 4.29 20.05
C ASN A 37 -13.15 4.90 18.65
N ASN A 38 -13.31 6.20 18.50
CA ASN A 38 -13.39 6.93 17.23
C ASN A 38 -14.49 6.46 16.25
N TYR A 39 -15.39 5.56 16.69
CA TYR A 39 -16.51 5.11 15.85
C TYR A 39 -17.76 5.97 16.03
N GLY A 40 -17.84 6.73 17.11
CA GLY A 40 -19.04 7.52 17.45
C GLY A 40 -20.24 6.69 17.90
N LEU A 41 -20.05 5.40 18.21
CA LEU A 41 -21.08 4.49 18.68
C LEU A 41 -20.54 3.42 19.63
N VAL A 42 -21.45 2.78 20.36
CA VAL A 42 -21.23 1.52 21.09
C VAL A 42 -22.37 0.56 20.81
N LEU A 43 -22.06 -0.74 20.83
CA LEU A 43 -23.02 -1.82 20.77
C LEU A 43 -23.37 -2.27 22.17
N VAL A 44 -24.66 -2.46 22.44
CA VAL A 44 -25.17 -2.91 23.75
C VAL A 44 -25.29 -4.42 23.69
N ILE A 45 -24.67 -5.13 24.64
CA ILE A 45 -24.69 -6.57 24.73
C ILE A 45 -25.48 -7.03 26.00
N ASP A 46 -26.14 -8.14 25.84
CA ASP A 46 -26.73 -8.86 26.96
C ASP A 46 -25.63 -9.69 27.66
N ASN A 47 -25.49 -9.49 28.98
CA ASN A 47 -24.44 -10.16 29.76
C ASN A 47 -24.61 -11.67 29.89
N ASP A 48 -25.84 -12.16 29.75
CA ASP A 48 -26.14 -13.58 29.96
C ASP A 48 -25.69 -14.44 28.79
N ASN A 49 -25.76 -13.89 27.58
CA ASN A 49 -25.48 -14.63 26.33
C ASN A 49 -24.57 -13.92 25.35
N ASN A 50 -24.03 -12.75 25.69
CA ASN A 50 -23.18 -11.89 24.87
C ASN A 50 -23.78 -11.46 23.52
N LYS A 51 -25.11 -11.54 23.36
CA LYS A 51 -25.80 -11.09 22.14
C LYS A 51 -25.86 -9.58 22.05
N VAL A 52 -25.70 -9.06 20.84
CA VAL A 52 -25.93 -7.64 20.59
C VAL A 52 -27.44 -7.39 20.57
N ILE A 53 -27.91 -6.56 21.48
CA ILE A 53 -29.35 -6.25 21.66
C ILE A 53 -29.71 -4.85 21.17
N GLY A 54 -28.71 -3.98 20.95
CA GLY A 54 -28.94 -2.63 20.46
C GLY A 54 -27.64 -1.91 20.18
N LEU A 55 -27.75 -0.68 19.73
CA LEU A 55 -26.63 0.24 19.56
C LEU A 55 -27.00 1.64 20.09
N VAL A 56 -25.99 2.40 20.46
CA VAL A 56 -26.13 3.81 20.86
C VAL A 56 -25.07 4.62 20.13
N THR A 57 -25.50 5.69 19.45
CA THR A 57 -24.60 6.65 18.82
C THR A 57 -24.44 7.92 19.66
N ASP A 58 -23.41 8.72 19.37
CA ASP A 58 -23.23 10.05 19.98
C ASP A 58 -24.47 10.95 19.74
N GLY A 59 -25.10 10.83 18.60
CA GLY A 59 -26.32 11.55 18.25
C GLY A 59 -27.54 11.15 19.10
N ASP A 60 -27.67 9.85 19.43
CA ASP A 60 -28.75 9.34 20.24
C ASP A 60 -28.62 9.83 21.70
N ILE A 61 -27.40 9.75 22.22
CA ILE A 61 -27.08 10.26 23.56
C ILE A 61 -27.38 11.75 23.63
N ARG A 62 -26.98 12.53 22.65
CA ARG A 62 -27.23 13.98 22.64
C ARG A 62 -28.72 14.30 22.62
N ARG A 63 -29.52 13.59 21.82
CA ARG A 63 -31.00 13.75 21.80
C ARG A 63 -31.60 13.40 23.16
N PHE A 64 -31.22 12.25 23.71
CA PHE A 64 -31.71 11.78 25.00
C PHE A 64 -31.41 12.77 26.11
N LEU A 65 -30.18 13.33 26.15
CA LEU A 65 -29.80 14.32 27.16
C LEU A 65 -30.56 15.65 27.06
N LEU A 66 -30.88 16.07 25.83
CA LEU A 66 -31.69 17.28 25.62
C LEU A 66 -33.12 17.12 26.17
N ASP A 67 -33.67 15.91 26.10
CA ASP A 67 -35.03 15.61 26.53
C ASP A 67 -35.12 15.25 28.01
N HIS A 68 -34.12 14.56 28.59
CA HIS A 68 -34.18 13.96 29.93
C HIS A 68 -33.12 14.48 30.90
N GLY A 69 -32.01 15.02 30.42
CA GLY A 69 -31.00 15.74 31.24
C GLY A 69 -30.12 14.88 32.16
N ASP A 70 -30.28 13.56 32.25
CA ASP A 70 -29.53 12.68 33.13
C ASP A 70 -28.63 11.70 32.40
N VAL A 71 -27.37 11.59 32.86
CA VAL A 71 -26.36 10.67 32.32
C VAL A 71 -26.23 9.36 33.12
N ASN A 72 -26.86 9.28 34.28
CA ASN A 72 -26.79 8.13 35.17
C ASN A 72 -27.91 7.11 34.94
N VAL A 73 -28.56 7.18 33.82
CA VAL A 73 -29.57 6.23 33.38
C VAL A 73 -28.94 5.03 32.69
N LEU A 74 -29.63 3.90 32.63
CA LEU A 74 -29.16 2.74 31.93
C LEU A 74 -29.05 3.02 30.41
N VAL A 75 -28.02 2.47 29.77
CA VAL A 75 -27.82 2.60 28.33
C VAL A 75 -29.00 2.08 27.52
N THR A 76 -29.76 1.14 28.05
CA THR A 76 -30.96 0.56 27.43
C THR A 76 -32.10 1.57 27.24
N GLU A 77 -32.11 2.67 27.98
CA GLU A 77 -33.14 3.73 27.81
C GLU A 77 -32.86 4.63 26.59
N CYS A 78 -31.62 4.64 26.12
CA CYS A 78 -31.17 5.44 24.98
C CYS A 78 -30.88 4.61 23.73
N MET A 79 -30.79 3.28 23.84
CA MET A 79 -30.36 2.43 22.72
C MET A 79 -31.43 2.29 21.65
N ILE A 80 -30.94 2.11 20.41
CA ILE A 80 -31.76 1.73 19.24
C ILE A 80 -31.76 0.22 19.15
N ASN A 81 -32.94 -0.41 19.17
CA ASN A 81 -33.11 -1.86 19.09
C ASN A 81 -33.16 -2.35 17.62
N GLU A 82 -33.65 -1.51 16.71
CA GLU A 82 -33.74 -1.82 15.29
C GLU A 82 -32.54 -1.20 14.56
N PHE A 83 -31.53 -1.98 14.31
CA PHE A 83 -30.32 -1.53 13.62
C PHE A 83 -29.92 -2.49 12.51
N SER A 84 -29.23 -1.95 11.50
CA SER A 84 -28.71 -2.76 10.37
C SER A 84 -27.52 -3.58 10.82
N PHE A 85 -27.53 -4.88 10.55
CA PHE A 85 -26.43 -5.79 10.77
C PHE A 85 -26.35 -6.81 9.65
N VAL A 86 -25.22 -7.53 9.56
CA VAL A 86 -25.06 -8.67 8.65
C VAL A 86 -24.62 -9.92 9.42
N ARG A 87 -24.92 -11.09 8.87
CA ARG A 87 -24.43 -12.35 9.42
C ARG A 87 -23.01 -12.65 8.93
N ALA A 88 -22.22 -13.30 9.79
CA ALA A 88 -20.90 -13.79 9.43
C ALA A 88 -20.99 -14.68 8.17
N GLY A 89 -20.09 -14.46 7.22
CA GLY A 89 -20.11 -15.16 5.94
C GLY A 89 -20.97 -14.53 4.84
N CYS A 90 -21.63 -13.39 5.09
CA CYS A 90 -22.36 -12.70 4.03
C CYS A 90 -21.39 -12.20 2.92
N PRO A 91 -21.84 -12.12 1.66
CA PRO A 91 -21.02 -11.63 0.57
C PRO A 91 -20.55 -10.19 0.80
N ARG A 92 -19.26 -9.91 0.52
CA ARG A 92 -18.68 -8.56 0.62
C ARG A 92 -19.45 -7.52 -0.18
N GLU A 93 -19.96 -7.90 -1.34
CA GLU A 93 -20.75 -7.02 -2.20
C GLU A 93 -22.01 -6.50 -1.49
N TYR A 94 -22.67 -7.35 -0.68
CA TYR A 94 -23.83 -6.94 0.09
C TYR A 94 -23.48 -5.91 1.17
N ILE A 95 -22.34 -6.10 1.86
CA ILE A 95 -21.82 -5.14 2.85
C ILE A 95 -21.56 -3.79 2.18
N ILE A 96 -20.91 -3.78 1.01
CA ILE A 96 -20.61 -2.55 0.27
C ILE A 96 -21.90 -1.82 -0.12
N LYS A 97 -22.94 -2.53 -0.58
CA LYS A 97 -24.24 -1.94 -0.91
C LYS A 97 -24.92 -1.31 0.30
N LEU A 98 -24.80 -1.92 1.47
CA LEU A 98 -25.35 -1.34 2.70
C LEU A 98 -24.59 -0.07 3.12
N LEU A 99 -23.26 -0.04 2.99
CA LEU A 99 -22.44 1.15 3.25
C LEU A 99 -22.76 2.30 2.29
N ASP A 100 -23.02 1.97 1.03
CA ASP A 100 -23.45 2.94 -0.01
C ASP A 100 -24.84 3.52 0.26
N TYR A 101 -25.72 2.75 0.92
CA TYR A 101 -27.07 3.16 1.31
C TYR A 101 -27.11 3.97 2.61
N ASN A 102 -26.10 4.78 2.92
CA ASN A 102 -25.98 5.64 4.11
C ASN A 102 -25.89 4.92 5.46
N VAL A 103 -25.55 3.65 5.49
CA VAL A 103 -25.23 2.94 6.72
C VAL A 103 -23.74 3.05 7.01
N HIS A 104 -23.36 3.88 7.97
CA HIS A 104 -21.94 4.15 8.25
C HIS A 104 -21.23 3.02 9.00
N PHE A 105 -21.98 2.22 9.75
CA PHE A 105 -21.45 1.13 10.59
C PHE A 105 -22.35 -0.09 10.50
N ILE A 106 -21.75 -1.24 10.26
CA ILE A 106 -22.48 -2.51 10.10
C ILE A 106 -21.87 -3.54 11.05
N PRO A 107 -22.52 -3.89 12.15
CA PRO A 107 -22.14 -5.02 12.98
C PRO A 107 -22.24 -6.33 12.20
N VAL A 108 -21.20 -7.18 12.30
CA VAL A 108 -21.23 -8.55 11.78
C VAL A 108 -21.49 -9.48 12.95
N LEU A 109 -22.59 -10.21 12.90
CA LEU A 109 -23.00 -11.11 13.97
C LEU A 109 -22.88 -12.57 13.53
N ASP A 110 -22.61 -13.46 14.48
CA ASP A 110 -22.65 -14.90 14.23
C ASP A 110 -24.12 -15.45 14.22
N SER A 111 -24.25 -16.78 14.15
CA SER A 111 -25.55 -17.45 14.20
C SER A 111 -26.32 -17.21 15.50
N GLU A 112 -25.57 -17.03 16.60
CA GLU A 112 -26.12 -16.81 17.93
C GLU A 112 -26.47 -15.34 18.21
N GLY A 113 -26.03 -14.40 17.36
CA GLY A 113 -26.23 -12.95 17.52
C GLY A 113 -25.11 -12.24 18.28
N CYS A 114 -23.98 -12.89 18.49
CA CYS A 114 -22.80 -12.30 19.10
C CYS A 114 -21.99 -11.51 18.09
N LEU A 115 -21.34 -10.43 18.53
CA LEU A 115 -20.50 -9.60 17.68
C LEU A 115 -19.24 -10.34 17.24
N VAL A 116 -19.03 -10.45 15.94
CA VAL A 116 -17.87 -11.06 15.31
C VAL A 116 -16.96 -10.00 14.71
N ASP A 117 -17.55 -8.97 14.12
CA ASP A 117 -16.81 -7.88 13.49
C ASP A 117 -17.66 -6.61 13.40
N LEU A 118 -17.02 -5.48 13.09
CA LEU A 118 -17.69 -4.21 12.85
C LEU A 118 -17.10 -3.59 11.57
N VAL A 119 -17.94 -3.33 10.59
CA VAL A 119 -17.53 -2.72 9.30
C VAL A 119 -18.02 -1.28 9.25
N SER A 120 -17.17 -0.36 8.76
CA SER A 120 -17.54 1.04 8.56
C SER A 120 -17.09 1.58 7.20
N SER A 121 -17.77 2.58 6.69
CA SER A 121 -17.45 3.24 5.42
C SER A 121 -16.11 4.02 5.42
N GLY A 122 -15.55 4.30 6.58
CA GLY A 122 -14.27 5.02 6.74
C GLY A 122 -13.16 4.18 7.38
N TYR A 123 -13.45 2.97 7.78
CA TYR A 123 -12.48 2.10 8.45
C TYR A 123 -12.06 0.98 7.52
N ASN A 124 -10.92 1.16 6.87
CA ASN A 124 -10.19 0.01 6.36
C ASN A 124 -9.86 -0.88 7.56
N HIS A 125 -10.40 -2.10 7.58
CA HIS A 125 -9.94 -3.10 8.52
C HIS A 125 -8.42 -3.16 8.42
N GLN A 126 -7.73 -2.55 9.37
CA GLN A 126 -6.36 -2.93 9.65
C GLN A 126 -6.40 -4.38 10.16
N LYS A 127 -6.51 -5.35 9.23
CA LYS A 127 -5.84 -6.60 9.48
C LYS A 127 -4.42 -6.17 9.79
N SER A 128 -3.91 -6.45 10.96
CA SER A 128 -2.50 -6.32 11.26
C SER A 128 -1.80 -7.31 10.34
N HIS A 129 -1.54 -6.89 9.09
CA HIS A 129 -0.79 -7.69 8.15
C HIS A 129 0.62 -7.78 8.73
N GLU A 130 0.99 -8.97 9.16
CA GLU A 130 2.37 -9.21 9.59
C GLU A 130 3.30 -9.37 8.40
N VAL A 131 2.75 -9.65 7.21
CA VAL A 131 3.50 -9.94 5.99
C VAL A 131 2.89 -9.20 4.81
N SER A 132 3.72 -8.48 4.08
CA SER A 132 3.40 -7.92 2.76
C SER A 132 4.28 -8.54 1.68
N ARG A 133 3.75 -8.60 0.47
CA ARG A 133 4.47 -9.08 -0.71
C ARG A 133 4.18 -8.15 -1.87
N ALA A 134 5.21 -7.72 -2.55
CA ALA A 134 5.11 -6.94 -3.76
C ALA A 134 5.96 -7.55 -4.86
N ARG A 135 5.51 -7.39 -6.09
CA ARG A 135 6.31 -7.68 -7.28
C ARG A 135 6.12 -6.56 -8.28
N THR A 136 7.19 -6.17 -8.93
CA THR A 136 7.19 -5.08 -9.90
C THR A 136 7.87 -5.58 -11.18
N PRO A 137 7.25 -5.41 -12.36
CA PRO A 137 7.81 -5.92 -13.62
C PRO A 137 9.05 -5.15 -14.05
N ALA A 138 9.92 -5.81 -14.79
CA ALA A 138 10.94 -5.17 -15.59
C ALA A 138 10.32 -4.42 -16.78
N ARG A 139 11.04 -3.44 -17.34
CA ARG A 139 10.56 -2.61 -18.45
C ARG A 139 11.49 -2.68 -19.66
N ILE A 140 10.92 -2.46 -20.84
CA ILE A 140 11.61 -2.20 -22.09
C ILE A 140 11.26 -0.77 -22.52
N SER A 141 12.27 0.04 -22.87
CA SER A 141 12.09 1.33 -23.52
C SER A 141 12.00 1.11 -25.03
N LEU A 142 10.86 1.42 -25.62
CA LEU A 142 10.62 1.27 -27.04
C LEU A 142 11.05 2.52 -27.82
N ALA A 143 10.82 3.70 -27.25
CA ALA A 143 11.17 5.00 -27.83
C ALA A 143 11.30 6.08 -26.76
N GLY A 144 11.96 7.20 -27.11
CA GLY A 144 12.03 8.40 -26.28
C GLY A 144 13.08 8.35 -25.16
N GLY A 145 13.92 7.31 -25.09
CA GLY A 145 15.00 7.24 -24.11
C GLY A 145 15.95 8.44 -24.21
N GLY A 146 16.28 9.02 -23.03
CA GLY A 146 17.08 10.23 -22.91
C GLY A 146 16.26 11.52 -22.83
N THR A 147 15.03 11.56 -23.36
CA THR A 147 14.15 12.74 -23.23
C THR A 147 13.50 12.82 -21.85
N ASP A 148 13.61 11.75 -21.06
CA ASP A 148 13.15 11.62 -19.68
C ASP A 148 14.15 12.16 -18.63
N PHE A 149 15.28 12.72 -19.08
CA PHE A 149 16.22 13.39 -18.20
C PHE A 149 15.71 14.78 -17.80
N THR A 150 15.78 15.11 -16.53
CA THR A 150 15.32 16.40 -16.01
C THR A 150 15.94 17.58 -16.76
N GLN A 151 17.25 17.52 -17.05
CA GLN A 151 17.98 18.57 -17.76
C GLN A 151 17.46 18.79 -19.20
N TYR A 152 16.87 17.76 -19.82
CA TYR A 152 16.31 17.85 -21.15
C TYR A 152 14.87 18.34 -21.12
N PHE A 153 13.99 17.65 -20.39
CA PHE A 153 12.55 17.93 -20.47
C PHE A 153 12.13 19.25 -19.79
N MET A 154 12.92 19.74 -18.85
CA MET A 154 12.67 21.04 -18.24
C MET A 154 12.64 22.19 -19.27
N ASP A 155 13.37 22.05 -20.38
CA ASP A 155 13.44 23.05 -21.45
C ASP A 155 12.66 22.68 -22.70
N GLN A 156 12.63 21.40 -23.06
CA GLN A 156 12.15 20.93 -24.36
C GLN A 156 10.88 20.06 -24.26
N GLY A 157 10.47 19.68 -23.04
CA GLY A 157 9.52 18.60 -22.84
C GLY A 157 10.17 17.25 -23.16
N GLY A 158 9.58 16.18 -22.65
CA GLY A 158 10.04 14.81 -22.88
C GLY A 158 8.90 13.86 -23.14
N ALA A 159 9.14 12.81 -23.90
CA ALA A 159 8.16 11.76 -24.11
C ALA A 159 8.84 10.41 -24.28
N GLY A 160 8.18 9.34 -23.82
CA GLY A 160 8.67 7.99 -23.94
C GLY A 160 7.56 6.99 -24.23
N LEU A 161 7.95 5.91 -24.89
CA LEU A 161 7.10 4.74 -25.08
C LEU A 161 7.77 3.54 -24.43
N SER A 162 7.07 2.91 -23.49
CA SER A 162 7.59 1.77 -22.75
C SER A 162 6.58 0.65 -22.64
N CYS A 163 7.07 -0.55 -22.49
CA CYS A 163 6.26 -1.69 -22.07
C CYS A 163 6.95 -2.49 -20.97
N THR A 164 6.19 -3.24 -20.22
CA THR A 164 6.72 -4.16 -19.23
C THR A 164 6.72 -5.59 -19.74
N ILE A 165 7.64 -6.40 -19.23
CA ILE A 165 7.78 -7.81 -19.59
C ILE A 165 7.53 -8.68 -18.34
N ALA A 166 7.22 -9.97 -18.55
CA ALA A 166 6.95 -10.94 -17.50
C ALA A 166 8.23 -11.42 -16.78
N LYS A 167 9.05 -10.45 -16.35
CA LYS A 167 10.22 -10.58 -15.49
C LYS A 167 10.06 -9.61 -14.34
N TYR A 168 10.22 -10.07 -13.10
CA TYR A 168 9.82 -9.30 -11.94
C TYR A 168 10.97 -9.15 -10.95
N SER A 169 10.96 -8.03 -10.25
CA SER A 169 11.58 -7.87 -8.95
C SER A 169 10.55 -8.20 -7.86
N HIS A 170 10.98 -8.90 -6.85
CA HIS A 170 10.14 -9.39 -5.75
C HIS A 170 10.63 -8.84 -4.43
N ALA A 171 9.71 -8.45 -3.57
CA ALA A 171 9.97 -8.11 -2.19
C ALA A 171 8.95 -8.80 -1.28
N VAL A 172 9.44 -9.34 -0.17
CA VAL A 172 8.62 -9.91 0.91
C VAL A 172 9.07 -9.26 2.20
N LEU A 173 8.16 -8.58 2.86
CA LEU A 173 8.39 -7.92 4.14
C LEU A 173 7.57 -8.59 5.23
N ARG A 174 8.22 -8.94 6.33
CA ARG A 174 7.60 -9.50 7.53
C ARG A 174 7.84 -8.56 8.70
N LYS A 175 6.78 -8.04 9.29
CA LYS A 175 6.84 -7.15 10.45
C LYS A 175 7.41 -7.90 11.67
N ARG A 176 8.25 -7.20 12.44
CA ARG A 176 8.86 -7.71 13.67
C ARG A 176 8.24 -7.05 14.90
N LYS A 177 8.44 -7.68 16.05
CA LYS A 177 8.03 -7.12 17.35
C LYS A 177 9.07 -6.15 17.93
N ASP A 178 10.31 -6.19 17.43
CA ASP A 178 11.40 -5.27 17.78
C ASP A 178 11.57 -4.20 16.68
N GLN A 179 12.54 -3.28 16.85
CA GLN A 179 12.83 -2.20 15.90
C GLN A 179 13.92 -2.56 14.88
N LYS A 180 14.40 -3.82 14.89
CA LYS A 180 15.50 -4.24 14.01
C LYS A 180 15.02 -4.40 12.57
N ILE A 181 15.88 -4.01 11.65
CA ILE A 181 15.67 -4.17 10.21
C ILE A 181 16.68 -5.19 9.71
N LYS A 182 16.20 -6.28 9.14
CA LYS A 182 17.04 -7.29 8.49
C LYS A 182 16.69 -7.33 7.01
N ILE A 183 17.71 -7.21 6.16
CA ILE A 183 17.53 -7.25 4.71
C ILE A 183 18.35 -8.40 4.16
N TYR A 184 17.74 -9.22 3.33
CA TYR A 184 18.41 -10.28 2.59
C TYR A 184 18.14 -10.10 1.09
N SER A 185 19.21 -9.99 0.31
CA SER A 185 19.17 -9.98 -1.14
C SER A 185 19.59 -11.34 -1.68
N HIS A 186 18.69 -11.99 -2.42
CA HIS A 186 18.97 -13.27 -3.09
C HIS A 186 19.97 -13.11 -4.24
N ASP A 187 19.92 -11.98 -4.97
CA ASP A 187 20.78 -11.72 -6.13
C ASP A 187 22.25 -11.53 -5.73
N TYR A 188 22.49 -10.74 -4.67
CA TYR A 188 23.82 -10.47 -4.16
C TYR A 188 24.26 -11.44 -3.07
N LYS A 189 23.37 -12.34 -2.61
CA LYS A 189 23.59 -13.24 -1.46
C LYS A 189 24.10 -12.49 -0.23
N GLN A 190 23.62 -11.27 -0.03
CA GLN A 190 24.01 -10.38 1.06
C GLN A 190 22.91 -10.31 2.10
N LYS A 191 23.32 -10.35 3.37
CA LYS A 191 22.46 -10.13 4.52
C LYS A 191 23.01 -8.99 5.35
N ILE A 192 22.15 -8.03 5.70
CA ILE A 192 22.50 -6.92 6.59
C ILE A 192 21.49 -6.85 7.73
N GLU A 193 21.94 -6.40 8.89
CA GLU A 193 21.12 -6.16 10.07
C GLU A 193 21.39 -4.74 10.57
N ILE A 194 20.34 -4.00 10.86
CA ILE A 194 20.37 -2.60 11.31
C ILE A 194 19.51 -2.54 12.56
N GLU A 195 20.05 -2.01 13.65
CA GLU A 195 19.36 -1.98 14.94
C GLU A 195 18.11 -1.09 14.93
N ARG A 196 18.18 0.06 14.26
CA ARG A 196 17.08 1.02 14.09
C ARG A 196 17.24 1.79 12.79
N ILE A 197 16.16 2.38 12.30
CA ILE A 197 16.14 3.13 11.04
C ILE A 197 17.15 4.29 11.03
N GLU A 198 17.36 4.96 12.17
CA GLU A 198 18.31 6.07 12.30
C GLU A 198 19.76 5.63 12.10
N ASN A 199 20.03 4.33 12.26
CA ASN A 199 21.36 3.75 12.06
C ASN A 199 21.66 3.39 10.60
N ILE A 200 20.77 3.67 9.67
CA ILE A 200 20.98 3.42 8.23
C ILE A 200 22.14 4.29 7.75
N LYS A 201 23.18 3.63 7.22
CA LYS A 201 24.34 4.27 6.59
C LYS A 201 24.54 3.70 5.19
N TYR A 202 24.95 4.53 4.25
CA TYR A 202 25.33 4.11 2.91
C TYR A 202 26.80 3.70 2.95
N ASP A 203 27.04 2.41 2.80
CA ASP A 203 28.35 1.75 2.92
C ASP A 203 28.68 0.86 1.69
N GLY A 204 27.93 1.03 0.61
CA GLY A 204 28.05 0.24 -0.61
C GLY A 204 27.30 -1.10 -0.57
N LYS A 205 26.62 -1.43 0.55
CA LYS A 205 25.90 -2.69 0.69
C LYS A 205 24.40 -2.44 0.69
N LEU A 206 23.74 -2.86 -0.37
CA LEU A 206 22.28 -2.74 -0.54
C LEU A 206 21.76 -1.30 -0.33
N ASP A 207 22.57 -0.30 -0.68
CA ASP A 207 22.26 1.11 -0.42
C ASP A 207 21.00 1.57 -1.14
N LEU A 208 20.70 0.99 -2.31
CA LEU A 208 19.47 1.24 -3.03
C LEU A 208 18.22 0.88 -2.20
N ILE A 209 18.24 -0.26 -1.51
CA ILE A 209 17.14 -0.69 -0.66
C ILE A 209 17.08 0.17 0.60
N LYS A 210 18.25 0.46 1.19
CA LYS A 210 18.36 1.32 2.38
C LYS A 210 17.81 2.72 2.13
N SER A 211 18.02 3.30 0.94
CA SER A 211 17.52 4.64 0.59
C SER A 211 15.99 4.69 0.57
N GLY A 212 15.33 3.70 -0.05
CA GLY A 212 13.88 3.60 -0.04
C GLY A 212 13.30 3.44 1.37
N ILE A 213 13.92 2.61 2.22
CA ILE A 213 13.52 2.44 3.61
C ILE A 213 13.68 3.75 4.39
N LYS A 214 14.81 4.44 4.22
CA LYS A 214 15.12 5.68 4.92
C LYS A 214 14.18 6.83 4.56
N LEU A 215 13.74 6.91 3.30
CA LEU A 215 12.76 7.91 2.85
C LEU A 215 11.37 7.65 3.39
N LEU A 216 10.93 6.39 3.40
CA LEU A 216 9.59 6.02 3.88
C LEU A 216 9.45 6.03 5.40
N LYS A 217 10.54 5.92 6.15
CA LYS A 217 10.63 5.98 7.62
C LYS A 217 9.59 5.12 8.34
N PRO A 218 9.57 3.79 8.11
CA PRO A 218 8.64 2.92 8.85
C PRO A 218 8.93 2.95 10.35
N GLU A 219 7.88 3.01 11.17
CA GLU A 219 7.97 3.07 12.63
C GLU A 219 8.12 1.70 13.30
N PHE A 220 8.36 0.65 12.54
CA PHE A 220 8.44 -0.73 13.01
C PHE A 220 9.66 -1.44 12.41
N GLY A 221 10.17 -2.44 13.12
CA GLY A 221 11.19 -3.34 12.61
C GLY A 221 10.59 -4.41 11.68
N PHE A 222 11.41 -4.93 10.77
CA PHE A 222 10.98 -5.92 9.80
C PHE A 222 12.13 -6.78 9.26
N ASP A 223 11.79 -7.95 8.77
CA ASP A 223 12.62 -8.77 7.90
C ASP A 223 12.18 -8.52 6.46
N LEU A 224 13.10 -8.15 5.58
CA LEU A 224 12.87 -7.89 4.16
C LEU A 224 13.71 -8.84 3.31
N GLU A 225 13.07 -9.60 2.46
CA GLU A 225 13.71 -10.44 1.45
C GLU A 225 13.42 -9.89 0.06
N VAL A 226 14.45 -9.78 -0.76
CA VAL A 226 14.35 -9.26 -2.13
C VAL A 226 15.10 -10.13 -3.12
N GLY A 227 14.63 -10.14 -4.37
CA GLY A 227 15.26 -10.83 -5.48
C GLY A 227 14.62 -10.46 -6.82
N CYS A 228 15.33 -10.75 -7.91
CA CYS A 228 14.88 -10.47 -9.27
C CYS A 228 14.90 -11.73 -10.14
N ASP A 229 13.96 -11.84 -11.09
CA ASP A 229 13.92 -12.92 -12.10
C ASP A 229 14.96 -12.73 -13.21
N PHE A 230 15.76 -11.68 -13.13
CA PHE A 230 16.74 -11.29 -14.14
C PHE A 230 18.02 -10.76 -13.49
N PRO A 231 19.18 -10.83 -14.16
CA PRO A 231 20.44 -10.41 -13.57
C PRO A 231 20.44 -8.90 -13.23
N PRO A 232 21.09 -8.49 -12.14
CA PRO A 232 21.39 -7.07 -11.89
C PRO A 232 22.14 -6.43 -13.05
N ALA A 233 21.96 -5.12 -13.25
CA ALA A 233 22.60 -4.35 -14.32
C ALA A 233 22.35 -4.87 -15.74
N SER A 234 21.16 -5.45 -15.97
CA SER A 234 20.73 -5.99 -17.28
C SER A 234 20.13 -4.95 -18.23
N GLY A 235 20.03 -3.69 -17.84
CA GLY A 235 19.38 -2.64 -18.64
C GLY A 235 17.85 -2.66 -18.65
N LEU A 236 17.23 -3.54 -17.86
CA LEU A 236 15.77 -3.76 -17.81
C LEU A 236 15.05 -2.90 -16.75
N GLY A 237 15.66 -1.85 -16.23
CA GLY A 237 15.09 -1.02 -15.16
C GLY A 237 15.07 -1.72 -13.79
N GLY A 238 16.06 -2.60 -13.55
CA GLY A 238 16.10 -3.46 -12.36
C GLY A 238 16.14 -2.69 -11.05
N SER A 239 16.88 -1.58 -10.96
CA SER A 239 16.93 -0.74 -9.77
C SER A 239 15.56 -0.13 -9.45
N ALA A 240 14.92 0.45 -10.44
CA ALA A 240 13.59 1.05 -10.30
C ALA A 240 12.53 0.01 -9.92
N SER A 241 12.52 -1.15 -10.58
CA SER A 241 11.57 -2.23 -10.26
C SER A 241 11.79 -2.82 -8.86
N LEU A 242 13.06 -2.97 -8.43
CA LEU A 242 13.40 -3.44 -7.09
C LEU A 242 12.94 -2.43 -6.02
N LEU A 243 13.26 -1.15 -6.19
CA LEU A 243 12.81 -0.08 -5.30
C LEU A 243 11.29 -0.02 -5.21
N ALA A 244 10.59 -0.04 -6.35
CA ALA A 244 9.14 -0.02 -6.39
C ALA A 244 8.53 -1.21 -5.64
N SER A 245 9.13 -2.41 -5.71
CA SER A 245 8.67 -3.57 -4.96
C SER A 245 8.88 -3.40 -3.45
N VAL A 246 10.02 -2.84 -3.02
CA VAL A 246 10.31 -2.55 -1.59
C VAL A 246 9.35 -1.48 -1.06
N ILE A 247 9.19 -0.37 -1.79
CA ILE A 247 8.26 0.71 -1.45
C ILE A 247 6.83 0.17 -1.38
N GLY A 248 6.42 -0.66 -2.35
CA GLY A 248 5.11 -1.30 -2.35
C GLY A 248 4.86 -2.18 -1.12
N CYS A 249 5.87 -2.94 -0.66
CA CYS A 249 5.76 -3.70 0.58
C CYS A 249 5.57 -2.81 1.82
N LEU A 250 6.33 -1.72 1.92
CA LEU A 250 6.24 -0.77 3.03
C LEU A 250 4.92 0.02 2.97
N ASN A 251 4.45 0.36 1.77
CA ASN A 251 3.22 1.10 1.53
C ASN A 251 1.97 0.36 2.07
N GLU A 252 2.01 -0.98 2.12
CA GLU A 252 0.91 -1.78 2.69
C GLU A 252 0.64 -1.47 4.16
N PHE A 253 1.65 -0.94 4.89
CA PHE A 253 1.57 -0.59 6.30
C PHE A 253 1.43 0.91 6.56
N ARG A 254 1.27 1.73 5.51
CA ARG A 254 1.09 3.19 5.61
C ARG A 254 -0.37 3.59 5.66
N GLU A 255 -0.62 4.70 6.35
CA GLU A 255 -1.88 5.45 6.28
C GLU A 255 -1.58 6.96 6.28
N PRO A 256 -1.99 7.69 5.25
CA PRO A 256 -2.58 7.19 3.99
C PRO A 256 -1.57 6.40 3.14
N ARG A 257 -2.08 5.51 2.29
CA ARG A 257 -1.24 4.79 1.30
C ARG A 257 -0.83 5.72 0.18
N LEU A 258 0.38 5.51 -0.30
CA LEU A 258 0.89 6.15 -1.51
C LEU A 258 0.14 5.63 -2.74
N ASP A 259 -0.15 6.50 -3.67
CA ASP A 259 -0.61 6.14 -5.00
C ASP A 259 0.56 5.70 -5.91
N ARG A 260 0.25 5.38 -7.19
CA ARG A 260 1.28 4.92 -8.13
C ARG A 260 2.27 6.00 -8.51
N TYR A 261 1.83 7.26 -8.63
CA TYR A 261 2.70 8.39 -8.92
C TYR A 261 3.67 8.61 -7.76
N GLU A 262 3.18 8.67 -6.54
CA GLU A 262 3.99 8.82 -5.34
C GLU A 262 4.99 7.66 -5.17
N ILE A 263 4.61 6.41 -5.45
CA ILE A 263 5.54 5.26 -5.42
C ILE A 263 6.67 5.45 -6.44
N ALA A 264 6.36 5.91 -7.67
CA ALA A 264 7.36 6.17 -8.69
C ALA A 264 8.29 7.32 -8.30
N GLU A 265 7.74 8.38 -7.73
CA GLU A 265 8.48 9.55 -7.24
C GLU A 265 9.42 9.18 -6.08
N TYR A 266 8.96 8.43 -5.09
CA TYR A 266 9.81 7.92 -4.01
C TYR A 266 10.92 6.99 -4.54
N ALA A 267 10.65 6.17 -5.55
CA ALA A 267 11.67 5.35 -6.19
C ALA A 267 12.70 6.22 -6.93
N PHE A 268 12.26 7.27 -7.62
CA PHE A 268 13.16 8.24 -8.24
C PHE A 268 14.00 9.00 -7.22
N GLU A 269 13.37 9.55 -6.18
CA GLU A 269 14.05 10.28 -5.11
C GLU A 269 15.12 9.42 -4.44
N SER A 270 14.81 8.16 -4.12
CA SER A 270 15.72 7.20 -3.52
C SER A 270 16.98 7.01 -4.35
N GLU A 271 16.84 6.87 -5.66
CA GLU A 271 17.93 6.55 -6.56
C GLU A 271 18.69 7.78 -7.02
N ARG A 272 17.98 8.85 -7.41
CA ARG A 272 18.56 10.04 -8.05
C ARG A 272 18.98 11.14 -7.07
N ILE A 273 18.16 11.37 -6.05
CA ILE A 273 18.41 12.45 -5.09
C ILE A 273 19.26 11.95 -3.91
N GLU A 274 18.81 10.86 -3.26
CA GLU A 274 19.47 10.36 -2.06
C GLU A 274 20.81 9.68 -2.36
N LEU A 275 20.87 8.82 -3.40
CA LEU A 275 22.10 8.11 -3.80
C LEU A 275 22.88 8.79 -4.91
N LYS A 276 22.34 9.83 -5.54
CA LYS A 276 22.97 10.58 -6.63
C LYS A 276 23.38 9.72 -7.84
N ILE A 277 22.63 8.65 -8.11
CA ILE A 277 22.84 7.81 -9.28
C ILE A 277 22.21 8.52 -10.48
N ALA A 278 22.97 8.73 -11.57
CA ALA A 278 22.48 9.39 -12.77
C ALA A 278 21.36 8.58 -13.46
N GLY A 279 20.37 9.26 -14.03
CA GLY A 279 19.29 8.63 -14.80
C GLY A 279 18.06 9.51 -14.97
N GLY A 280 17.16 9.03 -15.83
CA GLY A 280 15.88 9.66 -16.11
C GLY A 280 14.73 9.12 -15.25
N TRP A 281 13.52 9.55 -15.59
CA TRP A 281 12.27 9.25 -14.87
C TRP A 281 11.51 8.04 -15.46
N GLN A 282 11.82 7.62 -16.67
CA GLN A 282 11.08 6.60 -17.40
C GLN A 282 10.97 5.27 -16.63
N ASP A 283 12.06 4.86 -16.00
CA ASP A 283 12.19 3.54 -15.38
C ASP A 283 11.19 3.35 -14.25
N GLN A 284 11.09 4.34 -13.36
CA GLN A 284 10.23 4.30 -12.18
C GLN A 284 8.75 4.29 -12.58
N TYR A 285 8.36 5.18 -13.49
CA TYR A 285 6.98 5.22 -13.97
C TYR A 285 6.59 3.95 -14.73
N SER A 286 7.44 3.50 -15.64
CA SER A 286 7.16 2.30 -16.44
C SER A 286 6.96 1.06 -15.58
N THR A 287 7.83 0.84 -14.59
CA THR A 287 7.79 -0.35 -13.72
C THR A 287 6.63 -0.31 -12.73
N VAL A 288 6.27 0.86 -12.20
CA VAL A 288 5.17 1.02 -11.24
C VAL A 288 3.80 0.91 -11.91
N PHE A 289 3.65 1.51 -13.09
CA PHE A 289 2.37 1.49 -13.80
C PHE A 289 2.13 0.17 -14.53
N GLY A 290 3.18 -0.42 -15.10
CA GLY A 290 3.08 -1.69 -15.83
C GLY A 290 2.31 -1.59 -17.16
N GLY A 291 2.43 -2.61 -18.01
CA GLY A 291 1.77 -2.65 -19.31
C GLY A 291 2.46 -1.79 -20.35
N PHE A 292 1.72 -1.37 -21.37
CA PHE A 292 2.17 -0.44 -22.41
C PHE A 292 1.77 0.98 -22.04
N ASN A 293 2.75 1.90 -21.99
CA ASN A 293 2.51 3.26 -21.57
C ASN A 293 3.21 4.24 -22.52
N TYR A 294 2.48 5.30 -22.87
CA TYR A 294 3.06 6.55 -23.33
C TYR A 294 3.29 7.44 -22.12
N LEU A 295 4.49 7.96 -22.00
CA LEU A 295 4.96 8.78 -20.89
C LEU A 295 5.21 10.20 -21.41
N GLU A 296 4.74 11.18 -20.68
CA GLU A 296 5.01 12.60 -20.94
C GLU A 296 5.72 13.21 -19.74
N PHE A 297 6.78 13.96 -20.00
CA PHE A 297 7.58 14.63 -18.98
C PHE A 297 7.63 16.11 -19.26
N ASP A 298 7.20 16.93 -18.30
CA ASP A 298 7.32 18.37 -18.38
C ASP A 298 7.76 19.00 -17.05
N ARG A 299 7.80 20.35 -16.99
CA ARG A 299 8.24 21.07 -15.78
C ARG A 299 7.34 20.88 -14.57
N GLN A 300 6.07 20.61 -14.78
CA GLN A 300 5.07 20.60 -13.71
C GLN A 300 4.58 19.22 -13.40
N HIS A 301 4.36 18.39 -14.42
CA HIS A 301 3.72 17.10 -14.27
C HIS A 301 4.33 16.05 -15.18
N ASN A 302 4.56 14.87 -14.63
CA ASN A 302 4.80 13.67 -15.42
C ASN A 302 3.46 12.95 -15.59
N VAL A 303 3.14 12.56 -16.81
CA VAL A 303 1.86 11.92 -17.15
C VAL A 303 2.10 10.54 -17.72
N VAL A 304 1.38 9.54 -17.18
CA VAL A 304 1.39 8.18 -17.69
C VAL A 304 0.07 7.90 -18.38
N MET A 305 0.11 7.61 -19.67
CA MET A 305 -1.06 7.26 -20.49
C MET A 305 -0.99 5.77 -20.86
N PRO A 306 -1.76 4.90 -20.18
CA PRO A 306 -1.83 3.50 -20.54
C PRO A 306 -2.40 3.32 -21.95
N LEU A 307 -1.67 2.60 -22.80
CA LEU A 307 -2.09 2.30 -24.17
C LEU A 307 -2.96 1.05 -24.17
N ARG A 308 -4.16 1.17 -24.69
CA ARG A 308 -5.06 0.04 -24.91
C ARG A 308 -4.76 -0.58 -26.27
N LEU A 309 -3.99 -1.67 -26.24
CA LEU A 309 -3.71 -2.45 -27.44
C LEU A 309 -4.70 -3.60 -27.54
N GLU A 310 -5.09 -3.93 -28.78
CA GLU A 310 -5.87 -5.13 -29.04
C GLU A 310 -5.08 -6.39 -28.66
N PRO A 311 -5.72 -7.44 -28.12
CA PRO A 311 -5.02 -8.67 -27.70
C PRO A 311 -4.20 -9.33 -28.81
N ASP A 312 -4.61 -9.20 -30.06
CA ASP A 312 -3.90 -9.76 -31.20
C ASP A 312 -2.59 -9.03 -31.46
N ASN A 313 -2.58 -7.69 -31.34
CA ASN A 313 -1.36 -6.89 -31.46
C ASN A 313 -0.37 -7.21 -30.35
N ILE A 314 -0.84 -7.46 -29.12
CA ILE A 314 0.03 -7.85 -27.99
C ILE A 314 0.66 -9.21 -28.29
N ARG A 315 -0.11 -10.19 -28.81
CA ARG A 315 0.41 -11.52 -29.18
C ARG A 315 1.42 -11.44 -30.30
N GLU A 316 1.17 -10.64 -31.33
CA GLU A 316 2.11 -10.42 -32.43
C GLU A 316 3.44 -9.81 -31.93
N LEU A 317 3.39 -8.85 -31.00
CA LEU A 317 4.56 -8.31 -30.36
C LEU A 317 5.31 -9.36 -29.53
N GLU A 318 4.62 -10.16 -28.71
CA GLU A 318 5.21 -11.23 -27.92
C GLU A 318 5.92 -12.28 -28.80
N GLU A 319 5.37 -12.63 -29.96
CA GLU A 319 5.97 -13.55 -30.92
C GLU A 319 7.14 -12.93 -31.67
N SER A 320 7.16 -11.61 -31.84
CA SER A 320 8.17 -10.89 -32.60
C SER A 320 9.41 -10.49 -31.79
N PHE A 321 9.29 -10.42 -30.46
CA PHE A 321 10.39 -10.02 -29.59
C PHE A 321 11.23 -11.20 -29.12
N ILE A 322 12.55 -11.02 -29.19
CA ILE A 322 13.52 -11.96 -28.61
C ILE A 322 14.35 -11.22 -27.55
N LEU A 323 14.39 -11.73 -26.33
CA LEU A 323 15.28 -11.23 -25.31
C LEU A 323 16.64 -11.93 -25.42
N CYS A 324 17.67 -11.18 -25.82
CA CYS A 324 19.03 -11.68 -25.93
C CYS A 324 19.92 -11.16 -24.82
N HIS A 325 20.50 -12.05 -24.03
CA HIS A 325 21.46 -11.69 -23.00
C HIS A 325 22.88 -11.63 -23.57
N THR A 326 23.46 -10.43 -23.62
CA THR A 326 24.80 -10.17 -24.20
C THR A 326 25.97 -10.62 -23.31
N LYS A 327 25.68 -11.05 -22.06
CA LYS A 327 26.67 -11.35 -21.00
C LYS A 327 27.51 -10.15 -20.56
N GLN A 328 27.18 -8.96 -21.01
CA GLN A 328 27.77 -7.71 -20.52
C GLN A 328 26.83 -7.07 -19.51
N THR A 329 27.38 -6.69 -18.38
CA THR A 329 26.65 -5.93 -17.35
C THR A 329 27.17 -4.51 -17.36
N HIS A 330 26.26 -3.54 -17.49
CA HIS A 330 26.58 -2.12 -17.38
C HIS A 330 25.78 -1.52 -16.24
N LEU A 331 26.46 -0.81 -15.37
CA LEU A 331 25.78 0.08 -14.41
C LEU A 331 25.20 1.23 -15.24
N GLY A 332 23.89 1.31 -15.36
CA GLY A 332 23.20 2.34 -16.17
C GLY A 332 23.66 3.77 -15.85
N GLY A 333 23.99 4.06 -14.58
CA GLY A 333 24.52 5.34 -14.14
C GLY A 333 25.81 5.76 -14.84
N THR A 334 26.76 4.83 -15.08
CA THR A 334 28.05 5.15 -15.70
C THR A 334 27.91 5.56 -17.17
N ILE A 335 27.04 4.88 -17.93
CA ILE A 335 26.77 5.24 -19.33
C ILE A 335 26.06 6.60 -19.41
N GLN A 336 25.23 6.89 -18.42
CA GLN A 336 24.45 8.12 -18.38
C GLN A 336 25.31 9.32 -17.95
N GLU A 337 26.25 9.14 -17.04
CA GLU A 337 27.26 10.16 -16.67
C GLU A 337 28.13 10.56 -17.88
N ASP A 338 28.56 9.62 -18.69
CA ASP A 338 29.31 9.88 -19.90
C ASP A 338 28.51 10.68 -20.93
N ASN A 339 27.20 10.43 -21.05
CA ASN A 339 26.30 11.16 -21.94
C ASN A 339 25.96 12.58 -21.42
N CYS A 340 25.85 12.77 -20.12
CA CYS A 340 25.60 14.08 -19.50
C CYS A 340 26.88 14.94 -19.44
N GLY A 341 28.05 14.32 -19.23
CA GLY A 341 29.34 15.01 -19.15
C GLY A 341 29.89 15.48 -20.51
N SER A 342 29.48 14.89 -21.61
CA SER A 342 29.99 15.22 -22.95
C SER A 342 29.38 16.44 -23.62
N GLY A 343 28.44 17.16 -22.94
CA GLY A 343 27.95 18.48 -23.42
C GLY A 343 27.30 18.49 -24.83
N THR A 344 26.91 17.35 -25.39
CA THR A 344 26.49 17.21 -26.79
C THR A 344 24.97 17.29 -26.99
N PHE A 345 24.25 18.00 -26.15
CA PHE A 345 22.94 18.52 -26.58
C PHE A 345 23.16 19.85 -27.30
N THR A 346 23.84 19.79 -28.43
CA THR A 346 23.98 20.94 -29.33
C THR A 346 22.62 21.30 -29.88
N LYS A 347 22.21 22.54 -29.61
CA LYS A 347 21.12 23.22 -30.34
C LYS A 347 21.40 23.09 -31.85
N LYS A 348 20.57 22.35 -32.54
CA LYS A 348 20.38 22.50 -33.98
C LYS A 348 18.95 22.93 -34.21
#